data_fe3f163688488d3f1665fb6c652b3af3
#
_entry.id   fe3f163688488d3f1665fb6c652b3af3
#
_cell.length_a   1.000
_cell.length_b   1.000
_cell.length_c   1.000
_cell.angle_alpha   90.00
_cell.angle_beta   90.00
_cell.angle_gamma   90.00
#
_symmetry.space_group_name_H-M   'P 1'
#
loop_
_entity.id
_entity.type
_entity.pdbx_description
1 polymer ?
#
loop_
_entity_poly.entity_id
_entity_poly.type
_entity_poly.pdbx_seq_one_letter_code
_entity_poly.pdbx_strand_id
1 'polypeptide(L)'
;MYKAYFNLTRNPFELTPDPSFLFPTNRHNEALAALYYGVRRHKGFVVVTGEIGTGKTLLLRCLLRLLKQSPDVAYAYVFNGLLSPTEFLQYILADFGLAASGKNKGELLLELSNFLISRGSKKQTTVLVVDEAHHLSADILEEVRLLTNLETTEDKLLQVVLVGQPELDEKLDSVGLRQLKQRIALRARLDPLDGAETKGYIERRLQIAGSSQADALFSEQAIAAVHRHSRGFPRLINTICENALIAAYGRRLQRVTPGIIEDVAKEFRLDVIHEVETTGSHNGIVIPRATKGAPDVSSVLRRPVTRKQIWVRMRPFQ
;
A
#
# COMPACT_ATOMS: atom_id res chain seq x y z
N MET A 1 13.08 -18.02 18.69
CA MET A 1 13.63 -17.97 20.07
C MET A 1 12.75 -17.10 20.98
N TYR A 2 12.66 -15.79 20.82
CA TYR A 2 11.92 -14.91 21.73
C TYR A 2 10.39 -15.17 21.75
N LYS A 3 9.79 -15.73 20.70
CA LYS A 3 8.34 -16.01 20.65
C LYS A 3 7.88 -16.90 21.81
N ALA A 4 8.56 -18.01 22.03
CA ALA A 4 8.21 -18.92 23.14
C ALA A 4 8.39 -18.23 24.51
N TYR A 5 9.40 -17.38 24.64
CA TYR A 5 9.69 -16.65 25.87
C TYR A 5 8.57 -15.65 26.23
N PHE A 6 8.00 -14.98 25.22
CA PHE A 6 6.90 -14.01 25.41
C PHE A 6 5.52 -14.61 25.10
N ASN A 7 5.39 -15.94 25.04
CA ASN A 7 4.14 -16.65 24.73
C ASN A 7 3.46 -16.18 23.43
N LEU A 8 4.26 -15.92 22.39
CA LEU A 8 3.78 -15.51 21.09
C LEU A 8 3.71 -16.71 20.12
N THR A 9 2.65 -16.80 19.33
CA THR A 9 2.45 -17.85 18.31
C THR A 9 3.09 -17.49 16.98
N ARG A 10 3.23 -16.20 16.67
CA ARG A 10 3.84 -15.66 15.43
C ARG A 10 4.67 -14.40 15.76
N ASN A 11 5.53 -14.01 14.80
CA ASN A 11 6.29 -12.77 14.93
C ASN A 11 5.35 -11.57 14.78
N PRO A 12 5.26 -10.67 15.78
CA PRO A 12 4.34 -9.54 15.71
C PRO A 12 4.82 -8.43 14.78
N PHE A 13 6.13 -8.23 14.62
CA PHE A 13 6.72 -7.06 13.97
C PHE A 13 7.51 -7.39 12.70
N GLU A 14 7.15 -8.48 11.99
CA GLU A 14 7.76 -8.76 10.68
C GLU A 14 7.56 -7.61 9.70
N LEU A 15 8.60 -7.34 8.89
CA LEU A 15 8.60 -6.26 7.89
C LEU A 15 7.84 -6.64 6.62
N THR A 16 7.63 -7.94 6.37
CA THR A 16 6.85 -8.40 5.22
C THR A 16 5.40 -7.98 5.36
N PRO A 17 4.85 -7.24 4.39
CA PRO A 17 3.47 -6.77 4.47
C PRO A 17 2.48 -7.96 4.47
N ASP A 18 1.77 -8.15 5.58
CA ASP A 18 0.72 -9.17 5.75
C ASP A 18 -0.63 -8.48 6.03
N PRO A 19 -1.63 -8.62 5.15
CA PRO A 19 -2.96 -8.02 5.34
C PRO A 19 -3.65 -8.37 6.65
N SER A 20 -3.28 -9.49 7.32
CA SER A 20 -3.84 -9.85 8.62
C SER A 20 -3.43 -8.90 9.73
N PHE A 21 -2.34 -8.17 9.55
CA PHE A 21 -1.81 -7.18 10.49
C PHE A 21 -2.22 -5.74 10.13
N LEU A 22 -3.14 -5.53 9.21
CA LEU A 22 -3.63 -4.18 8.93
C LEU A 22 -4.21 -3.57 10.21
N PHE A 23 -3.67 -2.43 10.60
CA PHE A 23 -4.22 -1.58 11.66
C PHE A 23 -5.07 -0.49 11.00
N PRO A 24 -6.39 -0.54 11.15
CA PRO A 24 -7.30 0.31 10.39
C PRO A 24 -7.45 1.68 11.06
N THR A 25 -6.50 2.59 10.83
CA THR A 25 -6.72 4.00 11.17
C THR A 25 -7.79 4.61 10.27
N ASN A 26 -8.34 5.76 10.64
CA ASN A 26 -9.31 6.47 9.79
C ASN A 26 -8.73 6.72 8.38
N ARG A 27 -7.46 7.15 8.29
CA ARG A 27 -6.77 7.40 7.02
C ARG A 27 -6.63 6.14 6.17
N HIS A 28 -6.26 5.01 6.77
CA HIS A 28 -6.15 3.73 6.06
C HIS A 28 -7.52 3.25 5.55
N ASN A 29 -8.57 3.41 6.37
CA ASN A 29 -9.95 3.05 5.99
C ASN A 29 -10.45 3.91 4.84
N GLU A 30 -10.27 5.24 4.92
CA GLU A 30 -10.63 6.19 3.86
C GLU A 30 -9.90 5.87 2.55
N ALA A 31 -8.58 5.63 2.63
CA ALA A 31 -7.77 5.30 1.46
C ALA A 31 -8.19 3.97 0.82
N LEU A 32 -8.43 2.92 1.63
CA LEU A 32 -8.90 1.63 1.12
C LEU A 32 -10.31 1.74 0.52
N ALA A 33 -11.20 2.49 1.16
CA ALA A 33 -12.54 2.76 0.64
C ALA A 33 -12.48 3.53 -0.69
N ALA A 34 -11.64 4.55 -0.80
CA ALA A 34 -11.43 5.31 -2.04
C ALA A 34 -10.90 4.42 -3.17
N LEU A 35 -9.91 3.58 -2.88
CA LEU A 35 -9.35 2.61 -3.83
C LEU A 35 -10.42 1.63 -4.33
N TYR A 36 -11.11 0.97 -3.41
CA TYR A 36 -12.14 -0.02 -3.75
C TYR A 36 -13.33 0.61 -4.49
N TYR A 37 -13.81 1.77 -4.00
CA TYR A 37 -14.88 2.53 -4.65
C TYR A 37 -14.48 2.98 -6.06
N GLY A 38 -13.29 3.54 -6.21
CA GLY A 38 -12.80 4.02 -7.50
C GLY A 38 -12.74 2.91 -8.54
N VAL A 39 -12.25 1.74 -8.17
CA VAL A 39 -12.20 0.55 -9.02
C VAL A 39 -13.60 0.05 -9.36
N ARG A 40 -14.46 -0.14 -8.36
CA ARG A 40 -15.81 -0.75 -8.54
C ARG A 40 -16.80 0.19 -9.24
N ARG A 41 -16.58 1.50 -9.17
CA ARG A 41 -17.43 2.54 -9.79
C ARG A 41 -16.84 3.13 -11.06
N HIS A 42 -15.82 2.48 -11.63
CA HIS A 42 -15.19 2.84 -12.90
C HIS A 42 -14.79 4.32 -12.97
N LYS A 43 -14.17 4.84 -11.89
CA LYS A 43 -13.79 6.25 -11.78
C LYS A 43 -12.55 6.64 -12.59
N GLY A 44 -11.86 5.69 -13.22
CA GLY A 44 -10.65 5.91 -13.98
C GLY A 44 -9.42 5.94 -13.08
N PHE A 45 -8.94 7.12 -12.67
CA PHE A 45 -7.73 7.24 -11.88
C PHE A 45 -8.00 7.42 -10.39
N VAL A 46 -7.28 6.60 -9.59
CA VAL A 46 -7.17 6.76 -8.13
C VAL A 46 -5.69 6.87 -7.76
N VAL A 47 -5.34 7.88 -6.97
CA VAL A 47 -3.97 8.11 -6.51
C VAL A 47 -3.90 7.99 -4.99
N VAL A 48 -2.90 7.25 -4.49
CA VAL A 48 -2.59 7.18 -3.06
C VAL A 48 -1.13 7.55 -2.87
N THR A 49 -0.89 8.56 -2.05
CA THR A 49 0.47 9.00 -1.70
C THR A 49 0.74 8.86 -0.21
N GLY A 50 1.99 8.85 0.17
CA GLY A 50 2.45 8.81 1.56
C GLY A 50 3.93 8.49 1.63
N GLU A 51 4.55 8.89 2.71
CA GLU A 51 5.97 8.66 2.97
C GLU A 51 6.37 7.18 3.00
N ILE A 52 7.66 6.91 2.89
CA ILE A 52 8.21 5.55 3.01
C ILE A 52 7.81 4.96 4.36
N GLY A 53 7.27 3.73 4.34
CA GLY A 53 6.94 3.02 5.58
C GLY A 53 5.58 3.33 6.18
N THR A 54 4.72 4.16 5.56
CA THR A 54 3.35 4.45 6.01
C THR A 54 2.35 3.32 5.74
N GLY A 55 2.73 2.25 5.04
CA GLY A 55 1.86 1.09 4.81
C GLY A 55 1.19 1.05 3.44
N LYS A 56 1.59 1.86 2.47
CA LYS A 56 1.05 1.88 1.09
C LYS A 56 0.94 0.49 0.45
N THR A 57 2.05 -0.25 0.43
CA THR A 57 2.09 -1.61 -0.16
C THR A 57 1.18 -2.59 0.60
N LEU A 58 1.04 -2.44 1.93
CA LEU A 58 0.08 -3.23 2.71
C LEU A 58 -1.35 -2.92 2.29
N LEU A 59 -1.68 -1.64 2.11
CA LEU A 59 -2.99 -1.19 1.65
C LEU A 59 -3.32 -1.77 0.25
N LEU A 60 -2.35 -1.74 -0.68
CA LEU A 60 -2.49 -2.37 -2.00
C LEU A 60 -2.74 -3.87 -1.89
N ARG A 61 -2.03 -4.59 -1.02
CA ARG A 61 -2.27 -6.02 -0.80
C ARG A 61 -3.67 -6.28 -0.25
N CYS A 62 -4.20 -5.39 0.59
CA CYS A 62 -5.59 -5.47 1.04
C CYS A 62 -6.58 -5.26 -0.12
N LEU A 63 -6.36 -4.25 -0.97
CA LEU A 63 -7.15 -4.03 -2.17
C LEU A 63 -7.12 -5.26 -3.09
N LEU A 64 -5.93 -5.77 -3.44
CA LEU A 64 -5.79 -6.93 -4.31
C LEU A 64 -6.47 -8.18 -3.74
N ARG A 65 -6.45 -8.35 -2.41
CA ARG A 65 -7.20 -9.43 -1.74
C ARG A 65 -8.71 -9.28 -1.92
N LEU A 66 -9.24 -8.06 -1.84
CA LEU A 66 -10.65 -7.78 -2.10
C LEU A 66 -11.02 -8.04 -3.57
N LEU A 67 -10.20 -7.56 -4.51
CA LEU A 67 -10.41 -7.75 -5.94
C LEU A 67 -10.36 -9.21 -6.36
N LYS A 68 -9.48 -10.02 -5.77
CA LYS A 68 -9.40 -11.48 -6.02
C LYS A 68 -10.67 -12.24 -5.66
N GLN A 69 -11.50 -11.71 -4.78
CA GLN A 69 -12.78 -12.34 -4.42
C GLN A 69 -13.88 -12.07 -5.46
N SER A 70 -13.62 -11.21 -6.42
CA SER A 70 -14.56 -10.83 -7.48
C SER A 70 -14.14 -11.47 -8.81
N PRO A 71 -14.86 -12.49 -9.33
CA PRO A 71 -14.47 -13.19 -10.55
C PRO A 71 -14.56 -12.33 -11.82
N ASP A 72 -15.28 -11.21 -11.73
CA ASP A 72 -15.45 -10.23 -12.79
C ASP A 72 -14.25 -9.27 -12.93
N VAL A 73 -13.29 -9.30 -11.99
CA VAL A 73 -12.15 -8.36 -11.96
C VAL A 73 -10.88 -9.03 -12.47
N ALA A 74 -10.25 -8.44 -13.49
CA ALA A 74 -8.87 -8.71 -13.86
C ALA A 74 -7.99 -7.54 -13.40
N TYR A 75 -6.79 -7.83 -12.93
CA TYR A 75 -5.83 -6.79 -12.57
C TYR A 75 -4.42 -7.14 -13.03
N ALA A 76 -3.67 -6.11 -13.42
CA ALA A 76 -2.23 -6.16 -13.58
C ALA A 76 -1.57 -5.34 -12.46
N TYR A 77 -0.44 -5.85 -11.91
CA TYR A 77 0.29 -5.24 -10.81
C TYR A 77 1.73 -4.95 -11.21
N VAL A 78 2.06 -3.68 -11.37
CA VAL A 78 3.40 -3.20 -11.72
C VAL A 78 4.07 -2.62 -10.47
N PHE A 79 5.28 -3.11 -10.16
CA PHE A 79 6.07 -2.64 -9.02
C PHE A 79 7.43 -2.05 -9.43
N ASN A 80 7.78 -2.11 -10.72
CA ASN A 80 9.03 -1.57 -11.25
C ASN A 80 8.74 -0.35 -12.13
N GLY A 81 9.17 0.81 -11.68
CA GLY A 81 8.98 2.08 -12.41
C GLY A 81 10.12 2.43 -13.39
N LEU A 82 11.19 1.63 -13.45
CA LEU A 82 12.37 1.88 -14.29
C LEU A 82 12.31 1.14 -15.63
N LEU A 83 11.14 1.09 -16.24
CA LEU A 83 10.89 0.46 -17.53
C LEU A 83 10.83 1.51 -18.64
N SER A 84 11.17 1.13 -19.88
CA SER A 84 10.78 1.90 -21.06
C SER A 84 9.26 1.78 -21.30
N PRO A 85 8.63 2.69 -22.05
CA PRO A 85 7.20 2.58 -22.35
C PRO A 85 6.80 1.26 -23.01
N THR A 86 7.65 0.68 -23.85
CA THR A 86 7.40 -0.62 -24.49
C THR A 86 7.48 -1.76 -23.48
N GLU A 87 8.51 -1.80 -22.63
CA GLU A 87 8.64 -2.81 -21.57
C GLU A 87 7.49 -2.71 -20.57
N PHE A 88 7.04 -1.50 -20.25
CA PHE A 88 5.89 -1.28 -19.39
C PHE A 88 4.61 -1.90 -19.96
N LEU A 89 4.33 -1.71 -21.27
CA LEU A 89 3.21 -2.37 -21.94
C LEU A 89 3.37 -3.89 -21.98
N GLN A 90 4.57 -4.39 -22.29
CA GLN A 90 4.84 -5.84 -22.27
C GLN A 90 4.58 -6.44 -20.89
N TYR A 91 5.00 -5.75 -19.83
CA TYR A 91 4.78 -6.19 -18.45
C TYR A 91 3.28 -6.27 -18.11
N ILE A 92 2.52 -5.22 -18.46
CA ILE A 92 1.06 -5.17 -18.25
C ILE A 92 0.36 -6.33 -18.97
N LEU A 93 0.67 -6.53 -20.27
CA LEU A 93 0.06 -7.60 -21.04
C LEU A 93 0.38 -8.98 -20.45
N ALA A 94 1.65 -9.22 -20.10
CA ALA A 94 2.07 -10.47 -19.50
C ALA A 94 1.35 -10.75 -18.17
N ASP A 95 1.13 -9.74 -17.34
CA ASP A 95 0.43 -9.89 -16.06
C ASP A 95 -1.07 -10.11 -16.25
N PHE A 96 -1.67 -9.59 -17.31
CA PHE A 96 -3.03 -9.97 -17.75
C PHE A 96 -3.10 -11.37 -18.39
N GLY A 97 -1.96 -12.03 -18.63
CA GLY A 97 -1.87 -13.35 -19.26
C GLY A 97 -1.97 -13.30 -20.79
N LEU A 98 -1.64 -12.16 -21.40
CA LEU A 98 -1.63 -11.94 -22.84
C LEU A 98 -0.23 -12.12 -23.43
N ALA A 99 -0.14 -12.48 -24.71
CA ALA A 99 1.13 -12.62 -25.41
C ALA A 99 1.76 -11.25 -25.68
N ALA A 100 2.97 -11.03 -25.13
CA ALA A 100 3.68 -9.75 -25.22
C ALA A 100 5.05 -9.84 -25.92
N SER A 101 5.68 -11.02 -25.95
CA SER A 101 7.03 -11.20 -26.52
C SER A 101 7.06 -10.98 -28.03
N GLY A 102 8.10 -10.27 -28.50
CA GLY A 102 8.36 -10.04 -29.93
C GLY A 102 7.44 -9.01 -30.60
N LYS A 103 6.52 -8.39 -29.88
CA LYS A 103 5.59 -7.39 -30.40
C LYS A 103 6.18 -5.98 -30.31
N ASN A 104 5.93 -5.17 -31.33
CA ASN A 104 6.20 -3.74 -31.27
C ASN A 104 5.14 -2.99 -30.45
N LYS A 105 5.40 -1.71 -30.14
CA LYS A 105 4.51 -0.91 -29.30
C LYS A 105 3.07 -0.84 -29.84
N GLY A 106 2.90 -0.70 -31.14
CA GLY A 106 1.58 -0.63 -31.78
C GLY A 106 0.78 -1.93 -31.61
N GLU A 107 1.44 -3.07 -31.79
CA GLU A 107 0.84 -4.40 -31.60
C GLU A 107 0.45 -4.64 -30.14
N LEU A 108 1.30 -4.20 -29.19
CA LEU A 108 0.99 -4.28 -27.76
C LEU A 108 -0.24 -3.45 -27.38
N LEU A 109 -0.33 -2.22 -27.90
CA LEU A 109 -1.48 -1.34 -27.68
C LEU A 109 -2.77 -1.91 -28.27
N LEU A 110 -2.70 -2.49 -29.49
CA LEU A 110 -3.84 -3.13 -30.13
C LEU A 110 -4.34 -4.34 -29.33
N GLU A 111 -3.42 -5.19 -28.86
CA GLU A 111 -3.74 -6.36 -28.06
C GLU A 111 -4.41 -5.97 -26.74
N LEU A 112 -3.84 -4.96 -26.05
CA LEU A 112 -4.42 -4.43 -24.81
C LEU A 112 -5.81 -3.83 -25.06
N SER A 113 -5.98 -3.06 -26.13
CA SER A 113 -7.26 -2.45 -26.51
C SER A 113 -8.34 -3.52 -26.75
N ASN A 114 -8.02 -4.55 -27.54
CA ASN A 114 -8.93 -5.67 -27.81
C ASN A 114 -9.33 -6.40 -26.53
N PHE A 115 -8.38 -6.63 -25.62
CA PHE A 115 -8.64 -7.22 -24.31
C PHE A 115 -9.59 -6.37 -23.49
N LEU A 116 -9.34 -5.05 -23.39
CA LEU A 116 -10.18 -4.12 -22.61
C LEU A 116 -11.61 -4.05 -23.17
N ILE A 117 -11.76 -3.96 -24.51
CA ILE A 117 -13.06 -3.94 -25.20
C ILE A 117 -13.82 -5.25 -24.95
N SER A 118 -13.15 -6.39 -25.09
CA SER A 118 -13.75 -7.71 -24.85
C SER A 118 -14.23 -7.87 -23.41
N ARG A 119 -13.51 -7.31 -22.43
CA ARG A 119 -13.92 -7.35 -21.04
C ARG A 119 -15.06 -6.35 -20.75
N GLY A 120 -14.96 -5.15 -21.33
CA GLY A 120 -15.97 -4.11 -21.18
C GLY A 120 -17.34 -4.57 -21.73
N SER A 121 -17.38 -5.25 -22.87
CA SER A 121 -18.62 -5.80 -23.46
C SER A 121 -19.31 -6.83 -22.53
N LYS A 122 -18.53 -7.48 -21.66
CA LYS A 122 -19.02 -8.41 -20.62
C LYS A 122 -19.29 -7.73 -19.28
N LYS A 123 -19.24 -6.40 -19.20
CA LYS A 123 -19.34 -5.61 -17.96
C LYS A 123 -18.35 -6.03 -16.87
N GLN A 124 -17.16 -6.49 -17.29
CA GLN A 124 -16.08 -6.90 -16.39
C GLN A 124 -15.11 -5.77 -16.13
N THR A 125 -14.62 -5.66 -14.90
CA THR A 125 -13.70 -4.62 -14.48
C THR A 125 -12.25 -5.01 -14.79
N THR A 126 -11.47 -4.07 -15.34
CA THR A 126 -10.03 -4.24 -15.56
C THR A 126 -9.27 -3.15 -14.82
N VAL A 127 -8.23 -3.54 -14.08
CA VAL A 127 -7.49 -2.65 -13.18
C VAL A 127 -6.00 -2.74 -13.46
N LEU A 128 -5.35 -1.61 -13.62
CA LEU A 128 -3.90 -1.47 -13.59
C LEU A 128 -3.50 -0.88 -12.23
N VAL A 129 -2.73 -1.61 -11.45
CA VAL A 129 -2.19 -1.17 -10.18
C VAL A 129 -0.69 -0.95 -10.33
N VAL A 130 -0.24 0.27 -10.06
CA VAL A 130 1.19 0.63 -10.09
C VAL A 130 1.62 1.04 -8.69
N ASP A 131 2.49 0.23 -8.10
CA ASP A 131 3.18 0.56 -6.85
C ASP A 131 4.48 1.32 -7.16
N GLU A 132 4.94 2.16 -6.26
CA GLU A 132 6.10 3.06 -6.41
C GLU A 132 6.03 3.92 -7.69
N ALA A 133 4.82 4.41 -8.02
CA ALA A 133 4.54 5.14 -9.26
C ALA A 133 5.33 6.46 -9.40
N HIS A 134 5.94 6.97 -8.34
CA HIS A 134 6.84 8.12 -8.39
C HIS A 134 8.13 7.84 -9.21
N HIS A 135 8.48 6.57 -9.42
CA HIS A 135 9.58 6.18 -10.32
C HIS A 135 9.21 6.18 -11.80
N LEU A 136 7.92 6.19 -12.15
CA LEU A 136 7.52 6.23 -13.56
C LEU A 136 8.02 7.51 -14.23
N SER A 137 8.52 7.38 -15.47
CA SER A 137 8.83 8.54 -16.31
C SER A 137 7.56 9.28 -16.72
N ALA A 138 7.71 10.55 -17.12
CA ALA A 138 6.60 11.34 -17.67
C ALA A 138 5.98 10.67 -18.89
N ASP A 139 6.81 10.02 -19.75
CA ASP A 139 6.36 9.33 -20.95
C ASP A 139 5.47 8.12 -20.61
N ILE A 140 5.82 7.35 -19.56
CA ILE A 140 4.97 6.23 -19.11
C ILE A 140 3.67 6.75 -18.51
N LEU A 141 3.70 7.82 -17.71
CA LEU A 141 2.50 8.41 -17.14
C LEU A 141 1.57 8.96 -18.25
N GLU A 142 2.14 9.52 -19.32
CA GLU A 142 1.37 9.95 -20.48
C GLU A 142 0.80 8.75 -21.25
N GLU A 143 1.55 7.66 -21.41
CA GLU A 143 1.04 6.41 -21.99
C GLU A 143 -0.14 5.87 -21.19
N VAL A 144 -0.02 5.81 -19.87
CA VAL A 144 -1.10 5.39 -18.96
C VAL A 144 -2.32 6.30 -19.12
N ARG A 145 -2.12 7.62 -19.27
CA ARG A 145 -3.21 8.56 -19.56
C ARG A 145 -3.92 8.22 -20.88
N LEU A 146 -3.16 7.92 -21.92
CA LEU A 146 -3.70 7.57 -23.25
C LEU A 146 -4.50 6.26 -23.18
N LEU A 147 -4.05 5.25 -22.44
CA LEU A 147 -4.79 4.00 -22.25
C LEU A 147 -6.18 4.22 -21.62
N THR A 148 -6.35 5.24 -20.78
CA THR A 148 -7.65 5.56 -20.18
C THR A 148 -8.60 6.32 -21.11
N ASN A 149 -8.18 6.67 -22.33
CA ASN A 149 -9.08 7.14 -23.38
C ASN A 149 -9.98 6.02 -23.95
N LEU A 150 -9.60 4.76 -23.68
CA LEU A 150 -10.44 3.62 -24.03
C LEU A 150 -11.65 3.59 -23.09
N GLU A 151 -12.75 4.12 -23.57
CA GLU A 151 -14.01 4.23 -22.84
C GLU A 151 -15.18 3.90 -23.77
N THR A 152 -16.28 3.48 -23.16
CA THR A 152 -17.59 3.41 -23.81
C THR A 152 -18.34 4.70 -23.51
N THR A 153 -19.55 4.83 -24.01
CA THR A 153 -20.46 5.97 -23.66
C THR A 153 -20.81 6.00 -22.18
N GLU A 154 -20.67 4.90 -21.46
CA GLU A 154 -21.10 4.75 -20.07
C GLU A 154 -19.93 4.62 -19.09
N ASP A 155 -18.85 3.92 -19.49
CA ASP A 155 -17.80 3.50 -18.55
C ASP A 155 -16.38 3.60 -19.10
N LYS A 156 -15.42 3.85 -18.21
CA LYS A 156 -13.98 3.68 -18.46
C LYS A 156 -13.64 2.19 -18.46
N LEU A 157 -12.99 1.71 -19.53
CA LEU A 157 -12.62 0.29 -19.69
C LEU A 157 -11.44 -0.11 -18.79
N LEU A 158 -10.55 0.83 -18.47
CA LEU A 158 -9.39 0.61 -17.59
C LEU A 158 -9.46 1.50 -16.35
N GLN A 159 -9.36 0.90 -15.19
CA GLN A 159 -9.19 1.59 -13.92
C GLN A 159 -7.70 1.62 -13.57
N VAL A 160 -7.17 2.76 -13.16
CA VAL A 160 -5.75 2.92 -12.83
C VAL A 160 -5.61 3.33 -11.37
N VAL A 161 -4.81 2.58 -10.63
CA VAL A 161 -4.43 2.86 -9.25
C VAL A 161 -2.94 3.18 -9.23
N LEU A 162 -2.60 4.43 -8.94
CA LEU A 162 -1.21 4.87 -8.77
C LEU A 162 -0.92 5.03 -7.29
N VAL A 163 0.09 4.35 -6.80
CA VAL A 163 0.53 4.46 -5.41
C VAL A 163 2.01 4.84 -5.38
N GLY A 164 2.35 5.87 -4.61
CA GLY A 164 3.72 6.38 -4.59
C GLY A 164 4.05 7.21 -3.36
N GLN A 165 5.25 7.75 -3.36
CA GLN A 165 5.72 8.71 -2.36
C GLN A 165 5.22 10.12 -2.72
N PRO A 166 5.37 11.13 -1.84
CA PRO A 166 4.90 12.50 -2.10
C PRO A 166 5.43 13.11 -3.41
N GLU A 167 6.60 12.66 -3.88
CA GLU A 167 7.18 13.06 -5.16
C GLU A 167 6.27 12.71 -6.35
N LEU A 168 5.36 11.74 -6.18
CA LEU A 168 4.32 11.48 -7.19
C LEU A 168 3.36 12.66 -7.31
N ASP A 169 2.96 13.29 -6.21
CA ASP A 169 2.09 14.46 -6.23
C ASP A 169 2.80 15.64 -6.94
N GLU A 170 4.07 15.90 -6.62
CA GLU A 170 4.88 16.93 -7.28
C GLU A 170 5.01 16.68 -8.77
N LYS A 171 5.27 15.42 -9.16
CA LYS A 171 5.36 15.01 -10.57
C LYS A 171 4.03 15.23 -11.29
N LEU A 172 2.90 14.84 -10.71
CA LEU A 172 1.57 15.02 -11.27
C LEU A 172 1.16 16.51 -11.35
N ASP A 173 1.76 17.37 -10.55
CA ASP A 173 1.53 18.81 -10.56
C ASP A 173 2.37 19.54 -11.62
N SER A 174 3.29 18.85 -12.28
CA SER A 174 4.10 19.41 -13.36
C SER A 174 3.23 19.80 -14.58
N VAL A 175 3.71 20.80 -15.34
CA VAL A 175 3.00 21.33 -16.53
C VAL A 175 2.73 20.23 -17.56
N GLY A 176 3.71 19.32 -17.75
CA GLY A 176 3.60 18.22 -18.73
C GLY A 176 2.53 17.20 -18.41
N LEU A 177 2.13 17.05 -17.14
CA LEU A 177 1.14 16.07 -16.69
C LEU A 177 -0.22 16.68 -16.29
N ARG A 178 -0.46 17.96 -16.64
CA ARG A 178 -1.71 18.67 -16.32
C ARG A 178 -2.95 17.89 -16.77
N GLN A 179 -2.91 17.26 -17.95
CA GLN A 179 -4.04 16.49 -18.48
C GLN A 179 -4.29 15.23 -17.69
N LEU A 180 -3.24 14.53 -17.22
CA LEU A 180 -3.37 13.37 -16.33
C LEU A 180 -3.95 13.80 -14.98
N LYS A 181 -3.45 14.89 -14.41
CA LYS A 181 -3.94 15.44 -13.13
C LYS A 181 -5.45 15.69 -13.15
N GLN A 182 -5.99 16.22 -14.25
CA GLN A 182 -7.43 16.48 -14.40
C GLN A 182 -8.30 15.22 -14.47
N ARG A 183 -7.69 14.06 -14.74
CA ARG A 183 -8.38 12.76 -14.80
C ARG A 183 -8.40 12.00 -13.48
N ILE A 184 -7.68 12.48 -12.48
CA ILE A 184 -7.65 11.87 -11.17
C ILE A 184 -8.98 12.13 -10.46
N ALA A 185 -9.78 11.07 -10.30
CA ALA A 185 -11.09 11.16 -9.68
C ALA A 185 -11.04 11.11 -8.15
N LEU A 186 -10.06 10.37 -7.58
CA LEU A 186 -9.93 10.19 -6.14
C LEU A 186 -8.46 10.28 -5.75
N ARG A 187 -8.19 10.96 -4.64
CA ARG A 187 -6.88 11.03 -3.99
C ARG A 187 -7.00 10.68 -2.53
N ALA A 188 -6.03 9.95 -2.02
CA ALA A 188 -5.88 9.70 -0.59
C ALA A 188 -4.40 9.85 -0.20
N ARG A 189 -4.16 10.28 1.03
CA ARG A 189 -2.83 10.40 1.59
C ARG A 189 -2.74 9.57 2.86
N LEU A 190 -1.65 8.81 2.98
CA LEU A 190 -1.31 8.09 4.21
C LEU A 190 -0.28 8.90 4.98
N ASP A 191 -0.64 9.23 6.20
CA ASP A 191 0.22 9.92 7.14
C ASP A 191 0.82 8.94 8.16
N PRO A 192 1.93 9.28 8.83
CA PRO A 192 2.43 8.53 9.97
C PRO A 192 1.38 8.44 11.08
N LEU A 193 1.48 7.40 11.91
CA LEU A 193 0.60 7.20 13.07
C LEU A 193 0.88 8.24 14.15
N ASP A 194 -0.16 8.76 14.79
CA ASP A 194 -0.01 9.56 15.98
C ASP A 194 0.38 8.69 17.20
N GLY A 195 0.57 9.33 18.37
CA GLY A 195 0.98 8.61 19.59
C GLY A 195 -0.04 7.57 20.05
N ALA A 196 -1.34 7.88 19.98
CA ALA A 196 -2.42 6.97 20.36
C ALA A 196 -2.55 5.82 19.35
N GLU A 197 -2.47 6.13 18.07
CA GLU A 197 -2.46 5.15 16.99
C GLU A 197 -1.24 4.24 17.05
N THR A 198 -0.05 4.77 17.40
CA THR A 198 1.17 3.97 17.61
C THR A 198 0.98 2.96 18.73
N LYS A 199 0.39 3.37 19.86
CA LYS A 199 0.05 2.46 20.96
C LYS A 199 -0.90 1.36 20.48
N GLY A 200 -2.02 1.73 19.88
CA GLY A 200 -3.00 0.78 19.37
C GLY A 200 -2.43 -0.16 18.30
N TYR A 201 -1.52 0.34 17.45
CA TYR A 201 -0.82 -0.46 16.45
C TYR A 201 0.05 -1.55 17.07
N ILE A 202 0.87 -1.21 18.07
CA ILE A 202 1.74 -2.15 18.78
C ILE A 202 0.90 -3.21 19.49
N GLU A 203 -0.09 -2.79 20.28
CA GLU A 203 -0.99 -3.68 21.01
C GLU A 203 -1.73 -4.64 20.07
N ARG A 204 -2.27 -4.12 18.96
CA ARG A 204 -2.98 -4.93 17.97
C ARG A 204 -2.10 -6.00 17.35
N ARG A 205 -0.85 -5.67 17.01
CA ARG A 205 0.10 -6.64 16.46
C ARG A 205 0.45 -7.74 17.45
N LEU A 206 0.65 -7.39 18.71
CA LEU A 206 0.88 -8.35 19.79
C LEU A 206 -0.33 -9.28 20.03
N GLN A 207 -1.55 -8.73 20.02
CA GLN A 207 -2.79 -9.52 20.10
C GLN A 207 -2.90 -10.53 18.95
N ILE A 208 -2.66 -10.08 17.69
CA ILE A 208 -2.68 -10.96 16.51
C ILE A 208 -1.59 -12.03 16.61
N ALA A 209 -0.46 -11.70 17.25
CA ALA A 209 0.62 -12.66 17.48
C ALA A 209 0.34 -13.63 18.64
N GLY A 210 -0.80 -13.52 19.30
CA GLY A 210 -1.24 -14.45 20.34
C GLY A 210 -0.90 -14.03 21.78
N SER A 211 -0.43 -12.78 21.99
CA SER A 211 -0.20 -12.29 23.36
C SER A 211 -1.50 -12.13 24.12
N SER A 212 -1.61 -12.79 25.27
CA SER A 212 -2.71 -12.60 26.24
C SER A 212 -2.54 -11.33 27.11
N GLN A 213 -1.34 -10.76 27.11
CA GLN A 213 -0.95 -9.58 27.89
C GLN A 213 -0.26 -8.54 27.00
N ALA A 214 -0.89 -8.21 25.87
CA ALA A 214 -0.33 -7.27 24.89
C ALA A 214 0.05 -5.92 25.54
N ASP A 215 -0.78 -5.43 26.44
CA ASP A 215 -0.61 -4.15 27.15
C ASP A 215 0.54 -4.18 28.17
N ALA A 216 0.96 -5.37 28.63
CA ALA A 216 1.99 -5.51 29.65
C ALA A 216 3.39 -5.72 29.08
N LEU A 217 3.53 -6.16 27.83
CA LEU A 217 4.82 -6.49 27.23
C LEU A 217 5.68 -5.24 26.95
N PHE A 218 5.07 -4.15 26.54
CA PHE A 218 5.70 -2.84 26.42
C PHE A 218 5.16 -1.91 27.48
N SER A 219 6.03 -1.23 28.25
CA SER A 219 5.56 -0.17 29.14
C SER A 219 5.04 1.03 28.35
N GLU A 220 4.14 1.84 28.92
CA GLU A 220 3.65 3.06 28.26
C GLU A 220 4.77 4.00 27.87
N GLN A 221 5.77 4.15 28.75
CA GLN A 221 6.97 4.95 28.47
C GLN A 221 7.81 4.36 27.33
N ALA A 222 7.88 3.01 27.21
CA ALA A 222 8.55 2.37 26.08
C ALA A 222 7.79 2.64 24.76
N ILE A 223 6.46 2.55 24.76
CA ILE A 223 5.63 2.90 23.59
C ILE A 223 5.82 4.36 23.19
N ALA A 224 5.85 5.28 24.16
CA ALA A 224 6.14 6.69 23.90
C ALA A 224 7.54 6.90 23.31
N ALA A 225 8.56 6.15 23.76
CA ALA A 225 9.88 6.17 23.19
C ALA A 225 9.89 5.60 21.75
N VAL A 226 9.17 4.49 21.49
CA VAL A 226 8.98 3.97 20.13
C VAL A 226 8.39 5.02 19.21
N HIS A 227 7.31 5.70 19.63
CA HIS A 227 6.69 6.75 18.82
C HIS A 227 7.67 7.89 18.53
N ARG A 228 8.41 8.37 19.53
CA ARG A 228 9.39 9.44 19.38
C ARG A 228 10.47 9.10 18.32
N HIS A 229 11.08 7.90 18.41
CA HIS A 229 12.15 7.50 17.47
C HIS A 229 11.62 7.06 16.10
N SER A 230 10.42 6.47 16.04
CA SER A 230 9.79 6.07 14.77
C SER A 230 9.07 7.21 14.07
N ARG A 231 8.76 8.32 14.77
CA ARG A 231 7.89 9.41 14.28
C ARG A 231 6.55 8.88 13.76
N GLY A 232 6.07 7.75 14.28
CA GLY A 232 4.84 7.12 13.86
C GLY A 232 4.91 6.32 12.54
N PHE A 233 6.07 6.14 11.94
CA PHE A 233 6.21 5.33 10.72
C PHE A 233 6.10 3.82 11.03
N PRO A 234 5.08 3.11 10.55
CA PRO A 234 4.85 1.69 10.85
C PRO A 234 6.05 0.79 10.61
N ARG A 235 6.83 1.06 9.56
CA ARG A 235 8.04 0.29 9.26
C ARG A 235 9.10 0.46 10.34
N LEU A 236 9.32 1.69 10.82
CA LEU A 236 10.27 1.96 11.90
C LEU A 236 9.76 1.44 13.24
N ILE A 237 8.45 1.56 13.52
CA ILE A 237 7.83 0.95 14.69
C ILE A 237 8.12 -0.55 14.72
N ASN A 238 7.91 -1.26 13.60
CA ASN A 238 8.19 -2.69 13.52
C ASN A 238 9.68 -2.99 13.77
N THR A 239 10.58 -2.24 13.12
CA THR A 239 12.02 -2.42 13.31
C THR A 239 12.43 -2.24 14.76
N ILE A 240 11.97 -1.17 15.41
CA ILE A 240 12.31 -0.88 16.81
C ILE A 240 11.72 -1.96 17.73
N CYS A 241 10.44 -2.30 17.58
CA CYS A 241 9.76 -3.26 18.43
C CYS A 241 10.31 -4.69 18.29
N GLU A 242 10.66 -5.13 17.07
CA GLU A 242 11.28 -6.44 16.81
C GLU A 242 12.61 -6.55 17.53
N ASN A 243 13.50 -5.56 17.35
CA ASN A 243 14.81 -5.55 17.98
C ASN A 243 14.73 -5.38 19.50
N ALA A 244 13.75 -4.62 19.99
CA ALA A 244 13.51 -4.49 21.44
C ALA A 244 13.07 -5.81 22.07
N LEU A 245 12.24 -6.61 21.39
CA LEU A 245 11.89 -7.96 21.87
C LEU A 245 13.10 -8.89 21.88
N ILE A 246 13.95 -8.83 20.86
CA ILE A 246 15.19 -9.62 20.80
C ILE A 246 16.14 -9.20 21.95
N ALA A 247 16.33 -7.90 22.18
CA ALA A 247 17.18 -7.38 23.25
C ALA A 247 16.65 -7.74 24.65
N ALA A 248 15.32 -7.60 24.87
CA ALA A 248 14.68 -7.98 26.12
C ALA A 248 14.84 -9.49 26.41
N TYR A 249 14.66 -10.33 25.39
CA TYR A 249 14.92 -11.77 25.49
C TYR A 249 16.38 -12.07 25.86
N GLY A 250 17.35 -11.45 25.20
CA GLY A 250 18.77 -11.63 25.48
C GLY A 250 19.15 -11.22 26.91
N ARG A 251 18.50 -10.19 27.43
CA ARG A 251 18.66 -9.70 28.82
C ARG A 251 17.78 -10.43 29.83
N ARG A 252 17.00 -11.44 29.42
CA ARG A 252 16.03 -12.20 30.23
C ARG A 252 14.98 -11.32 30.94
N LEU A 253 14.58 -10.22 30.32
CA LEU A 253 13.55 -9.31 30.83
C LEU A 253 12.19 -9.71 30.30
N GLN A 254 11.18 -9.71 31.17
CA GLN A 254 9.79 -10.06 30.83
C GLN A 254 9.04 -8.89 30.14
N ARG A 255 9.64 -7.70 30.13
CA ARG A 255 9.05 -6.46 29.65
C ARG A 255 10.05 -5.63 28.89
N VAL A 256 9.59 -4.98 27.83
CA VAL A 256 10.37 -3.95 27.13
C VAL A 256 10.25 -2.62 27.88
N THR A 257 11.40 -2.07 28.26
CA THR A 257 11.53 -0.80 28.99
C THR A 257 11.98 0.33 28.05
N PRO A 258 11.83 1.60 28.44
CA PRO A 258 12.36 2.73 27.65
C PRO A 258 13.85 2.61 27.35
N GLY A 259 14.65 2.16 28.31
CA GLY A 259 16.10 2.00 28.11
C GLY A 259 16.46 1.03 26.99
N ILE A 260 15.68 -0.05 26.81
CA ILE A 260 15.87 -0.97 25.67
C ILE A 260 15.60 -0.25 24.34
N ILE A 261 14.56 0.58 24.30
CA ILE A 261 14.20 1.33 23.09
C ILE A 261 15.30 2.34 22.74
N GLU A 262 15.84 3.04 23.76
CA GLU A 262 16.95 3.98 23.56
C GLU A 262 18.21 3.27 23.03
N ASP A 263 18.54 2.08 23.56
CA ASP A 263 19.67 1.29 23.08
C ASP A 263 19.48 0.90 21.62
N VAL A 264 18.29 0.38 21.25
CA VAL A 264 17.95 0.02 19.88
C VAL A 264 17.98 1.26 18.96
N ALA A 265 17.42 2.39 19.40
CA ALA A 265 17.44 3.61 18.60
C ALA A 265 18.87 4.10 18.29
N LYS A 266 19.78 3.99 19.26
CA LYS A 266 21.21 4.29 19.08
C LYS A 266 21.88 3.33 18.09
N GLU A 267 21.65 2.02 18.21
CA GLU A 267 22.21 1.01 17.29
C GLU A 267 21.77 1.28 15.84
N PHE A 268 20.52 1.66 15.63
CA PHE A 268 19.97 1.99 14.31
C PHE A 268 20.22 3.44 13.88
N ARG A 269 20.90 4.27 14.70
CA ARG A 269 21.19 5.68 14.45
C ARG A 269 19.93 6.51 14.11
N LEU A 270 18.82 6.23 14.77
CA LEU A 270 17.54 6.92 14.49
C LEU A 270 17.52 8.37 14.97
N ASP A 271 18.40 8.73 15.89
CA ASP A 271 18.54 10.11 16.41
C ASP A 271 19.24 11.07 15.44
N VAL A 272 19.82 10.56 14.34
CA VAL A 272 20.64 11.32 13.38
C VAL A 272 19.89 11.76 12.13
N ILE A 273 18.60 11.42 12.01
CA ILE A 273 17.80 11.87 10.86
C ILE A 273 17.54 13.37 11.00
N HIS A 274 18.32 14.17 10.27
CA HIS A 274 18.22 15.62 10.17
C HIS A 274 16.77 16.07 9.91
N GLU A 275 16.39 17.17 10.58
CA GLU A 275 15.20 17.94 10.30
C GLU A 275 15.20 18.38 8.82
N VAL A 276 14.46 17.70 8.00
CA VAL A 276 14.01 18.27 6.74
C VAL A 276 12.84 19.17 7.10
N GLU A 277 13.09 20.48 7.08
CA GLU A 277 12.09 21.52 7.31
C GLU A 277 10.91 21.32 6.36
N THR A 278 9.80 20.87 6.89
CA THR A 278 8.52 20.87 6.18
C THR A 278 7.88 22.25 6.28
N THR A 279 8.30 23.18 5.43
CA THR A 279 7.53 24.37 5.11
C THR A 279 6.55 24.04 3.99
N GLY A 280 5.33 23.68 4.33
CA GLY A 280 4.26 23.41 3.37
C GLY A 280 2.90 23.76 3.97
N SER A 281 2.38 24.89 3.55
CA SER A 281 1.07 25.46 3.86
C SER A 281 -0.09 24.46 3.66
N HIS A 282 -0.91 24.32 4.69
CA HIS A 282 -2.15 23.56 4.67
C HIS A 282 -3.22 24.32 3.86
N ASN A 283 -3.58 23.77 2.71
CA ASN A 283 -4.88 24.06 2.10
C ASN A 283 -5.70 22.75 2.09
N GLY A 284 -6.57 22.62 3.09
CA GLY A 284 -7.50 21.51 3.22
C GLY A 284 -8.56 21.55 2.14
N ILE A 285 -8.58 20.53 1.30
CA ILE A 285 -9.72 20.26 0.40
C ILE A 285 -10.74 19.44 1.18
N VAL A 286 -11.94 20.00 1.31
CA VAL A 286 -13.09 19.35 1.94
C VAL A 286 -13.54 18.18 1.07
N ILE A 287 -13.38 16.95 1.58
CA ILE A 287 -13.94 15.75 0.97
C ILE A 287 -15.44 15.68 1.35
N PRO A 288 -16.37 15.45 0.41
CA PRO A 288 -17.77 15.25 0.74
C PRO A 288 -17.93 14.03 1.65
N ARG A 289 -18.69 14.15 2.73
CA ARG A 289 -19.03 13.05 3.62
C ARG A 289 -19.56 11.86 2.83
N ALA A 290 -18.98 10.67 3.05
CA ALA A 290 -19.44 9.43 2.44
C ALA A 290 -20.93 9.22 2.69
N THR A 291 -21.69 9.04 1.62
CA THR A 291 -23.10 8.68 1.66
C THR A 291 -23.25 7.29 2.29
N LYS A 292 -24.30 7.11 3.11
CA LYS A 292 -24.71 5.82 3.70
C LYS A 292 -24.80 4.76 2.59
N GLY A 293 -23.91 3.75 2.63
CA GLY A 293 -23.91 2.65 1.66
C GLY A 293 -22.53 2.12 1.27
N ALA A 294 -21.41 2.61 1.84
CA ALA A 294 -20.11 1.96 1.65
C ALA A 294 -20.11 0.59 2.34
N PRO A 295 -19.71 -0.50 1.65
CA PRO A 295 -19.64 -1.80 2.28
C PRO A 295 -18.61 -1.78 3.41
N ASP A 296 -18.94 -2.41 4.54
CA ASP A 296 -18.00 -2.60 5.65
C ASP A 296 -16.84 -3.49 5.19
N VAL A 297 -15.76 -2.85 4.78
CA VAL A 297 -14.55 -3.52 4.27
C VAL A 297 -13.83 -4.29 5.38
N SER A 298 -14.06 -3.92 6.63
CA SER A 298 -13.42 -4.55 7.80
C SER A 298 -13.88 -5.98 8.04
N SER A 299 -15.12 -6.32 7.69
CA SER A 299 -15.67 -7.67 7.83
C SER A 299 -15.04 -8.67 6.85
N VAL A 300 -14.65 -8.21 5.66
CA VAL A 300 -14.05 -9.04 4.60
C VAL A 300 -12.58 -9.38 4.88
N LEU A 301 -11.87 -8.50 5.57
CA LEU A 301 -10.46 -8.69 5.93
C LEU A 301 -10.27 -9.72 7.08
N ARG A 302 -11.31 -10.05 7.84
CA ARG A 302 -11.25 -10.97 8.98
C ARG A 302 -11.29 -12.46 8.61
N ARG A 303 -11.55 -12.85 7.36
CA ARG A 303 -11.59 -14.26 6.95
C ARG A 303 -10.17 -14.80 6.72
N PRO A 304 -9.76 -15.91 7.36
CA PRO A 304 -8.44 -16.49 7.16
C PRO A 304 -8.32 -17.06 5.73
N VAL A 305 -7.23 -16.71 5.05
CA VAL A 305 -6.84 -17.30 3.75
C VAL A 305 -5.75 -18.32 4.02
N THR A 306 -5.94 -19.55 3.55
CA THR A 306 -4.95 -20.62 3.65
C THR A 306 -3.68 -20.27 2.84
N ARG A 307 -2.51 -20.57 3.41
CA ARG A 307 -1.14 -20.22 2.95
C ARG A 307 -0.78 -20.60 1.49
N LYS A 308 -1.57 -21.47 0.83
CA LYS A 308 -1.21 -22.04 -0.49
C LYS A 308 -1.47 -21.15 -1.71
N GLN A 309 -2.16 -20.01 -1.58
CA GLN A 309 -2.61 -19.25 -2.76
C GLN A 309 -1.81 -17.97 -3.08
N ILE A 310 -0.79 -17.62 -2.30
CA ILE A 310 -0.10 -16.31 -2.43
C ILE A 310 1.13 -16.36 -3.36
N TRP A 311 1.68 -17.55 -3.67
CA TRP A 311 3.00 -17.68 -4.30
C TRP A 311 3.02 -18.16 -5.76
N VAL A 312 1.90 -18.26 -6.47
CA VAL A 312 1.86 -18.97 -7.77
C VAL A 312 2.21 -18.11 -8.99
N ARG A 313 2.49 -16.81 -8.87
CA ARG A 313 2.77 -15.98 -10.07
C ARG A 313 4.02 -15.08 -10.02
N MET A 314 5.01 -15.42 -9.23
CA MET A 314 6.37 -14.90 -9.46
C MET A 314 7.21 -15.98 -10.16
N ARG A 315 7.12 -16.09 -11.48
CA ARG A 315 8.15 -16.80 -12.25
C ARG A 315 9.28 -15.81 -12.53
N PRO A 316 10.54 -16.15 -12.21
CA PRO A 316 11.66 -15.39 -12.71
C PRO A 316 11.74 -15.55 -14.23
N PHE A 317 12.01 -14.47 -14.93
CA PHE A 317 12.40 -14.52 -16.33
C PHE A 317 13.69 -15.37 -16.45
N GLN A 318 13.64 -16.43 -17.24
CA GLN A 318 14.80 -16.99 -17.92
C GLN A 318 14.95 -16.35 -19.28
#